data_c65a2920d1bdfd56faa7b9212809eeb8
#
_entry.id   c65a2920d1bdfd56faa7b9212809eeb8
#
_cell.length_a   1.000
_cell.length_b   1.000
_cell.length_c   1.000
_cell.angle_alpha   90.00
_cell.angle_beta   90.00
_cell.angle_gamma   90.00
#
_symmetry.space_group_name_H-M   'P 1'
#
loop_
_entity.id
_entity.type
_entity.pdbx_description
1 polymer ?
#
loop_
_entity_poly.entity_id
_entity_poly.type
_entity_poly.pdbx_seq_one_letter_code
_entity_poly.pdbx_strand_id
1 'polypeptide(L)'
;PPFGHAGEYAIREWFDDASHGDFLKALSPEQQADVRQFEGNAQGLRLLTKIDYHPNNGGMRLTYATLGAYLKYPWLSKTIDSQGNTPANKRAKFGCYQSEKEILKQIGEQLGLIQYGEYHFSRHPLTYLLEAADDICYALIDLEDGIILNMLSYEEVEPIFLDLIGDYGKPSELAMPFTTWQQKIAALRGRVMKRLVDEVTTAFAKHHFEILSGQLKGSLLQYCSPDIEYGIDKAKNLAREK
;
A
#
# COMPACT_ATOMS: atom_id res chain seq x y z
N PRO A 1 -4.56 -9.19 -6.47
CA PRO A 1 -4.86 -10.55 -6.91
C PRO A 1 -5.99 -11.15 -6.08
N PRO A 2 -6.70 -12.15 -6.59
CA PRO A 2 -7.70 -12.86 -5.81
C PRO A 2 -7.06 -13.44 -4.56
N PHE A 3 -7.79 -13.42 -3.44
CA PHE A 3 -7.33 -13.89 -2.13
C PHE A 3 -6.14 -13.12 -1.53
N GLY A 4 -5.98 -11.84 -1.86
CA GLY A 4 -4.98 -10.95 -1.27
C GLY A 4 -3.54 -11.46 -1.44
N HIS A 5 -2.72 -11.28 -0.41
CA HIS A 5 -1.32 -11.71 -0.42
C HIS A 5 -1.14 -13.23 -0.52
N ALA A 6 -2.08 -14.03 0.01
CA ALA A 6 -2.01 -15.49 -0.11
C ALA A 6 -2.07 -15.93 -1.58
N GLY A 7 -2.98 -15.34 -2.38
CA GLY A 7 -3.04 -15.58 -3.81
C GLY A 7 -1.82 -15.07 -4.57
N GLU A 8 -1.26 -13.93 -4.15
CA GLU A 8 -0.01 -13.40 -4.72
C GLU A 8 1.16 -14.37 -4.50
N TYR A 9 1.31 -14.90 -3.30
CA TYR A 9 2.35 -15.90 -3.00
C TYR A 9 2.14 -17.22 -3.75
N ALA A 10 0.91 -17.72 -3.82
CA ALA A 10 0.60 -18.93 -4.56
C ALA A 10 0.95 -18.82 -6.06
N ILE A 11 0.69 -17.65 -6.68
CA ILE A 11 1.08 -17.39 -8.07
C ILE A 11 2.60 -17.40 -8.22
N ARG A 12 3.34 -16.76 -7.31
CA ARG A 12 4.81 -16.75 -7.33
C ARG A 12 5.38 -18.16 -7.19
N GLU A 13 4.91 -18.92 -6.21
CA GLU A 13 5.34 -20.30 -5.96
C GLU A 13 5.08 -21.20 -7.18
N TRP A 14 3.93 -21.03 -7.82
CA TRP A 14 3.59 -21.79 -9.02
C TRP A 14 4.60 -21.52 -10.16
N PHE A 15 4.98 -20.27 -10.41
CA PHE A 15 5.94 -19.93 -11.44
C PHE A 15 7.39 -20.24 -11.06
N ASP A 16 7.71 -20.37 -9.78
CA ASP A 16 9.04 -20.77 -9.31
C ASP A 16 9.25 -22.28 -9.34
N ASP A 17 8.19 -23.08 -9.41
CA ASP A 17 8.28 -24.53 -9.53
C ASP A 17 8.87 -24.91 -10.90
N ALA A 18 9.95 -25.71 -10.86
CA ALA A 18 10.66 -26.16 -12.06
C ALA A 18 9.78 -26.96 -13.02
N SER A 19 8.74 -27.65 -12.53
CA SER A 19 7.78 -28.40 -13.33
C SER A 19 6.95 -27.51 -14.28
N HIS A 20 6.82 -26.23 -13.97
CA HIS A 20 6.11 -25.23 -14.77
C HIS A 20 7.03 -24.41 -15.68
N GLY A 21 8.32 -24.75 -15.75
CA GLY A 21 9.32 -24.01 -16.54
C GLY A 21 8.97 -23.84 -18.03
N ASP A 22 8.19 -24.75 -18.60
CA ASP A 22 7.74 -24.69 -20.00
C ASP A 22 6.90 -23.44 -20.31
N PHE A 23 6.11 -22.95 -19.37
CA PHE A 23 5.30 -21.74 -19.52
C PHE A 23 6.18 -20.47 -19.66
N LEU A 24 7.41 -20.52 -19.18
CA LEU A 24 8.32 -19.38 -19.17
C LEU A 24 9.23 -19.32 -20.38
N LYS A 25 9.33 -20.41 -21.18
CA LYS A 25 10.30 -20.51 -22.31
C LYS A 25 10.13 -19.45 -23.39
N ALA A 26 8.90 -18.98 -23.61
CA ALA A 26 8.60 -17.95 -24.62
C ALA A 26 8.82 -16.52 -24.09
N LEU A 27 9.07 -16.34 -22.80
CA LEU A 27 9.24 -15.04 -22.15
C LEU A 27 10.70 -14.62 -22.10
N SER A 28 10.96 -13.31 -22.26
CA SER A 28 12.30 -12.77 -22.01
C SER A 28 12.68 -12.93 -20.51
N PRO A 29 13.99 -12.85 -20.15
CA PRO A 29 14.40 -12.91 -18.74
C PRO A 29 13.75 -11.87 -17.83
N GLU A 30 13.41 -10.69 -18.37
CA GLU A 30 12.73 -9.62 -17.66
C GLU A 30 11.24 -9.96 -17.44
N GLN A 31 10.58 -10.50 -18.47
CA GLN A 31 9.19 -10.96 -18.35
C GLN A 31 9.07 -12.18 -17.43
N GLN A 32 10.07 -13.08 -17.43
CA GLN A 32 10.12 -14.18 -16.47
C GLN A 32 10.21 -13.65 -15.03
N ALA A 33 10.99 -12.58 -14.80
CA ALA A 33 11.06 -11.93 -13.49
C ALA A 33 9.71 -11.35 -13.06
N ASP A 34 8.97 -10.73 -14.00
CA ASP A 34 7.62 -10.19 -13.74
C ASP A 34 6.66 -11.26 -13.19
N VAL A 35 6.63 -12.44 -13.80
CA VAL A 35 5.70 -13.51 -13.37
C VAL A 35 6.17 -14.23 -12.12
N ARG A 36 7.48 -14.49 -11.97
CA ARG A 36 8.06 -15.10 -10.77
C ARG A 36 7.97 -14.22 -9.53
N GLN A 37 7.99 -12.91 -9.72
CA GLN A 37 7.83 -11.91 -8.67
C GLN A 37 6.44 -11.28 -8.67
N PHE A 38 5.44 -11.94 -9.25
CA PHE A 38 4.09 -11.41 -9.43
C PHE A 38 3.69 -10.45 -8.31
N GLU A 39 3.24 -9.24 -8.65
CA GLU A 39 2.99 -8.16 -7.71
C GLU A 39 1.62 -7.51 -7.96
N GLY A 40 0.79 -7.46 -6.93
CA GLY A 40 -0.57 -6.93 -7.01
C GLY A 40 -0.63 -5.48 -7.48
N ASN A 41 0.34 -4.64 -7.07
CA ASN A 41 0.38 -3.24 -7.51
C ASN A 41 0.68 -3.12 -9.02
N ALA A 42 1.60 -3.93 -9.55
CA ALA A 42 1.88 -3.95 -10.99
C ALA A 42 0.68 -4.49 -11.77
N GLN A 43 0.02 -5.54 -11.28
CA GLN A 43 -1.22 -6.05 -11.88
C GLN A 43 -2.33 -5.00 -11.86
N GLY A 44 -2.45 -4.21 -10.80
CA GLY A 44 -3.40 -3.11 -10.72
C GLY A 44 -3.15 -2.04 -11.77
N LEU A 45 -1.91 -1.60 -11.99
CA LEU A 45 -1.57 -0.68 -13.07
C LEU A 45 -2.00 -1.24 -14.44
N ARG A 46 -1.73 -2.51 -14.70
CA ARG A 46 -2.13 -3.19 -15.93
C ARG A 46 -3.65 -3.21 -16.11
N LEU A 47 -4.41 -3.52 -15.04
CA LEU A 47 -5.88 -3.45 -15.07
C LEU A 47 -6.36 -2.05 -15.45
N LEU A 48 -5.86 -1.03 -14.74
CA LEU A 48 -6.26 0.37 -14.93
C LEU A 48 -5.90 0.93 -16.31
N THR A 49 -4.80 0.46 -16.91
CA THR A 49 -4.29 1.05 -18.16
C THR A 49 -4.59 0.25 -19.41
N LYS A 50 -4.86 -1.06 -19.31
CA LYS A 50 -5.01 -1.94 -20.48
C LYS A 50 -6.23 -2.84 -20.48
N ILE A 51 -6.66 -3.35 -19.33
CA ILE A 51 -7.62 -4.45 -19.31
C ILE A 51 -9.03 -3.94 -19.03
N ASP A 52 -9.17 -3.04 -18.07
CA ASP A 52 -10.46 -2.66 -17.54
C ASP A 52 -11.21 -1.70 -18.46
N TYR A 53 -12.52 -1.88 -18.54
CA TYR A 53 -13.55 -0.98 -19.02
C TYR A 53 -13.61 -0.63 -20.54
N HIS A 54 -12.52 -0.32 -21.26
CA HIS A 54 -12.65 0.22 -22.63
C HIS A 54 -12.56 -0.85 -23.72
N PRO A 55 -13.62 -1.04 -24.55
CA PRO A 55 -13.69 -2.15 -25.51
C PRO A 55 -12.65 -2.07 -26.65
N ASN A 56 -12.16 -0.88 -27.00
CA ASN A 56 -11.27 -0.71 -28.16
C ASN A 56 -9.78 -0.63 -27.80
N ASN A 57 -9.44 0.03 -26.68
CA ASN A 57 -8.04 0.28 -26.31
C ASN A 57 -7.69 -0.22 -24.90
N GLY A 58 -8.65 -0.78 -24.18
CA GLY A 58 -8.49 -1.17 -22.77
C GLY A 58 -8.26 0.03 -21.84
N GLY A 59 -8.32 -0.24 -20.53
CA GLY A 59 -8.04 0.72 -19.48
C GLY A 59 -9.14 1.75 -19.22
N MET A 60 -9.07 2.34 -18.02
CA MET A 60 -10.07 3.29 -17.50
C MET A 60 -9.86 4.74 -18.00
N ARG A 61 -8.84 5.02 -18.82
CA ARG A 61 -8.47 6.36 -19.29
C ARG A 61 -8.28 7.38 -18.15
N LEU A 62 -7.63 6.95 -17.11
CA LEU A 62 -7.29 7.82 -15.97
C LEU A 62 -6.22 8.85 -16.38
N THR A 63 -6.22 10.00 -15.69
CA THR A 63 -5.18 10.99 -15.87
C THR A 63 -3.83 10.48 -15.38
N TYR A 64 -2.73 11.00 -15.90
CA TYR A 64 -1.39 10.70 -15.39
C TYR A 64 -1.25 11.02 -13.90
N ALA A 65 -1.88 12.09 -13.42
CA ALA A 65 -1.88 12.44 -12.00
C ALA A 65 -2.52 11.34 -11.14
N THR A 66 -3.65 10.78 -11.58
CA THR A 66 -4.32 9.67 -10.88
C THR A 66 -3.46 8.42 -10.91
N LEU A 67 -2.89 8.07 -12.07
CA LEU A 67 -2.01 6.91 -12.22
C LEU A 67 -0.72 7.08 -11.40
N GLY A 68 -0.13 8.28 -11.40
CA GLY A 68 1.06 8.58 -10.60
C GLY A 68 0.78 8.45 -9.10
N ALA A 69 -0.35 8.97 -8.62
CA ALA A 69 -0.77 8.83 -7.22
C ALA A 69 -1.01 7.37 -6.82
N TYR A 70 -1.53 6.54 -7.74
CA TYR A 70 -1.73 5.11 -7.54
C TYR A 70 -0.41 4.34 -7.45
N LEU A 71 0.63 4.75 -8.19
CA LEU A 71 1.90 4.05 -8.30
C LEU A 71 2.72 4.11 -6.99
N LYS A 72 2.51 3.13 -6.12
CA LYS A 72 3.25 2.97 -4.86
C LYS A 72 4.74 2.68 -5.09
N TYR A 73 5.05 1.98 -6.19
CA TYR A 73 6.39 1.53 -6.56
C TYR A 73 6.64 1.85 -8.05
N PRO A 74 7.05 3.09 -8.39
CA PRO A 74 7.19 3.54 -9.77
C PRO A 74 8.46 3.00 -10.44
N TRP A 75 8.62 1.66 -10.47
CA TRP A 75 9.73 0.93 -11.09
C TRP A 75 9.32 -0.47 -11.52
N LEU A 76 10.16 -1.09 -12.35
CA LEU A 76 10.00 -2.46 -12.88
C LEU A 76 10.53 -3.52 -11.91
N SER A 77 10.17 -4.79 -12.14
CA SER A 77 10.62 -5.95 -11.34
C SER A 77 12.15 -6.13 -11.31
N LYS A 78 12.82 -5.76 -12.39
CA LYS A 78 14.29 -5.76 -12.54
C LYS A 78 14.80 -4.32 -12.74
N THR A 79 14.53 -3.44 -11.80
CA THR A 79 15.10 -2.10 -11.85
C THR A 79 16.45 -2.08 -11.16
N ILE A 80 17.44 -1.52 -11.87
CA ILE A 80 18.76 -1.20 -11.34
C ILE A 80 18.78 0.33 -11.18
N ASP A 81 19.15 0.83 -10.01
CA ASP A 81 19.34 2.26 -9.80
C ASP A 81 20.59 2.77 -10.55
N SER A 82 20.77 4.08 -10.63
CA SER A 82 21.94 4.70 -11.27
C SER A 82 23.28 4.34 -10.62
N GLN A 83 23.27 3.65 -9.47
CA GLN A 83 24.45 3.16 -8.73
C GLN A 83 24.67 1.66 -8.92
N GLY A 84 23.83 0.99 -9.74
CA GLY A 84 23.95 -0.45 -10.01
C GLY A 84 23.33 -1.34 -8.93
N ASN A 85 22.56 -0.75 -7.98
CA ASN A 85 21.91 -1.53 -6.95
C ASN A 85 20.52 -1.97 -7.41
N THR A 86 20.20 -3.23 -7.23
CA THR A 86 18.81 -3.67 -7.20
C THR A 86 18.21 -3.29 -5.85
N PRO A 87 16.91 -2.92 -5.78
CA PRO A 87 16.25 -2.73 -4.49
C PRO A 87 16.54 -3.94 -3.60
N ALA A 88 17.18 -3.70 -2.46
CA ALA A 88 17.90 -4.68 -1.64
C ALA A 88 17.02 -5.76 -0.98
N ASN A 89 15.85 -6.06 -1.48
CA ASN A 89 14.94 -7.01 -0.89
C ASN A 89 14.59 -8.11 -1.88
N LYS A 90 14.87 -9.38 -1.54
CA LYS A 90 14.46 -10.57 -2.30
C LYS A 90 12.94 -10.69 -2.54
N ARG A 91 12.15 -9.81 -1.95
CA ARG A 91 10.71 -9.59 -2.15
C ARG A 91 10.45 -8.14 -2.57
N ALA A 92 11.31 -7.59 -3.43
CA ALA A 92 11.19 -6.22 -3.88
C ALA A 92 9.81 -5.99 -4.51
N LYS A 93 9.04 -5.11 -3.89
CA LYS A 93 7.79 -4.62 -4.46
C LYS A 93 8.12 -3.78 -5.70
N PHE A 94 7.29 -3.89 -6.74
CA PHE A 94 7.38 -3.08 -7.95
C PHE A 94 5.96 -2.75 -8.44
N GLY A 95 5.82 -1.69 -9.24
CA GLY A 95 4.50 -1.21 -9.63
C GLY A 95 4.20 -1.30 -11.11
N CYS A 96 5.12 -1.89 -11.91
CA CYS A 96 4.94 -1.95 -13.35
C CYS A 96 5.61 -3.21 -13.94
N TYR A 97 4.88 -3.94 -14.79
CA TYR A 97 5.44 -5.02 -15.60
C TYR A 97 6.14 -4.47 -16.87
N GLN A 98 6.99 -5.29 -17.48
CA GLN A 98 7.66 -4.96 -18.74
C GLN A 98 6.70 -4.54 -19.84
N SER A 99 5.50 -5.13 -19.89
CA SER A 99 4.48 -4.82 -20.89
C SER A 99 3.86 -3.42 -20.73
N GLU A 100 3.97 -2.80 -19.57
CA GLU A 100 3.45 -1.46 -19.26
C GLU A 100 4.57 -0.40 -19.07
N LYS A 101 5.85 -0.74 -19.34
CA LYS A 101 7.00 0.15 -19.09
C LYS A 101 6.89 1.52 -19.79
N GLU A 102 6.32 1.55 -20.98
CA GLU A 102 6.17 2.81 -21.74
C GLU A 102 5.14 3.74 -21.07
N ILE A 103 4.06 3.19 -20.49
CA ILE A 103 3.11 4.02 -19.73
C ILE A 103 3.73 4.53 -18.44
N LEU A 104 4.54 3.71 -17.75
CA LEU A 104 5.30 4.16 -16.59
C LEU A 104 6.22 5.34 -16.94
N LYS A 105 6.94 5.25 -18.05
CA LYS A 105 7.80 6.33 -18.55
C LYS A 105 6.99 7.59 -18.83
N GLN A 106 5.88 7.47 -19.55
CA GLN A 106 4.99 8.60 -19.84
C GLN A 106 4.45 9.26 -18.55
N ILE A 107 4.04 8.47 -17.57
CA ILE A 107 3.60 8.99 -16.26
C ILE A 107 4.73 9.80 -15.60
N GLY A 108 5.94 9.23 -15.52
CA GLY A 108 7.08 9.89 -14.92
C GLY A 108 7.44 11.21 -15.60
N GLU A 109 7.53 11.22 -16.94
CA GLU A 109 7.88 12.39 -17.74
C GLU A 109 6.78 13.48 -17.67
N GLN A 110 5.52 13.12 -17.83
CA GLN A 110 4.41 14.08 -17.84
C GLN A 110 4.17 14.73 -16.48
N LEU A 111 4.49 14.02 -15.40
CA LEU A 111 4.39 14.56 -14.03
C LEU A 111 5.68 15.20 -13.53
N GLY A 112 6.76 15.16 -14.32
CA GLY A 112 8.07 15.68 -13.90
C GLY A 112 8.61 14.96 -12.67
N LEU A 113 8.34 13.65 -12.52
CA LEU A 113 8.88 12.88 -11.40
C LEU A 113 10.40 12.76 -11.54
N ILE A 114 11.10 12.79 -10.41
CA ILE A 114 12.55 12.65 -10.40
C ILE A 114 12.93 11.26 -10.92
N GLN A 115 13.76 11.22 -11.94
CA GLN A 115 14.20 9.98 -12.58
C GLN A 115 15.51 9.49 -11.93
N TYR A 116 15.49 8.29 -11.39
CA TYR A 116 16.66 7.59 -10.82
C TYR A 116 17.27 6.58 -11.79
N GLY A 117 16.55 6.18 -12.83
CA GLY A 117 16.97 5.22 -13.85
C GLY A 117 15.98 5.24 -15.02
N GLU A 118 16.23 4.46 -16.09
CA GLU A 118 15.41 4.52 -17.32
C GLU A 118 13.90 4.31 -17.04
N TYR A 119 13.55 3.38 -16.15
CA TYR A 119 12.18 3.07 -15.73
C TYR A 119 12.07 3.09 -14.21
N HIS A 120 12.76 4.02 -13.57
CA HIS A 120 12.75 4.20 -12.13
C HIS A 120 12.56 5.68 -11.79
N PHE A 121 11.44 5.99 -11.14
CA PHE A 121 11.04 7.35 -10.79
C PHE A 121 10.82 7.49 -9.28
N SER A 122 10.82 8.74 -8.81
CA SER A 122 10.34 9.06 -7.47
C SER A 122 8.84 8.78 -7.35
N ARG A 123 8.39 8.51 -6.14
CA ARG A 123 6.94 8.43 -5.86
C ARG A 123 6.29 9.78 -6.11
N HIS A 124 5.08 9.79 -6.66
CA HIS A 124 4.24 10.98 -6.72
C HIS A 124 3.89 11.44 -5.30
N PRO A 125 3.85 12.74 -4.99
CA PRO A 125 3.55 13.22 -3.63
C PRO A 125 2.30 12.61 -3.00
N LEU A 126 1.21 12.48 -3.75
CA LEU A 126 -0.05 11.90 -3.24
C LEU A 126 0.05 10.39 -2.95
N THR A 127 1.05 9.69 -3.45
CA THR A 127 1.28 8.27 -3.13
C THR A 127 1.54 8.06 -1.64
N TYR A 128 2.20 9.01 -0.98
CA TYR A 128 2.45 8.95 0.45
C TYR A 128 1.16 9.00 1.28
N LEU A 129 0.18 9.79 0.83
CA LEU A 129 -1.14 9.85 1.46
C LEU A 129 -1.95 8.57 1.18
N LEU A 130 -1.88 8.05 -0.06
CA LEU A 130 -2.52 6.78 -0.42
C LEU A 130 -1.97 5.63 0.44
N GLU A 131 -0.64 5.56 0.59
CA GLU A 131 0.02 4.54 1.40
C GLU A 131 -0.37 4.62 2.88
N ALA A 132 -0.41 5.83 3.44
CA ALA A 132 -0.85 6.03 4.81
C ALA A 132 -2.32 5.64 5.02
N ALA A 133 -3.20 5.99 4.07
CA ALA A 133 -4.61 5.60 4.11
C ALA A 133 -4.79 4.08 4.04
N ASP A 134 -4.04 3.40 3.16
CA ASP A 134 -4.00 1.95 3.02
C ASP A 134 -3.58 1.29 4.36
N ASP A 135 -2.47 1.73 4.93
CA ASP A 135 -1.93 1.22 6.19
C ASP A 135 -2.89 1.41 7.38
N ILE A 136 -3.55 2.56 7.46
CA ILE A 136 -4.55 2.88 8.49
C ILE A 136 -5.78 1.99 8.34
N CYS A 137 -6.30 1.89 7.10
CA CYS A 137 -7.48 1.07 6.83
C CYS A 137 -7.24 -0.40 7.18
N TYR A 138 -6.11 -0.97 6.73
CA TYR A 138 -5.77 -2.35 7.06
C TYR A 138 -5.66 -2.56 8.57
N ALA A 139 -4.94 -1.71 9.28
CA ALA A 139 -4.75 -1.87 10.71
C ALA A 139 -6.06 -1.86 11.52
N LEU A 140 -7.04 -1.04 11.13
CA LEU A 140 -8.28 -0.90 11.88
C LEU A 140 -9.37 -1.88 11.42
N ILE A 141 -9.49 -2.09 10.10
CA ILE A 141 -10.54 -2.95 9.52
C ILE A 141 -10.24 -4.42 9.80
N ASP A 142 -8.98 -4.86 9.70
CA ASP A 142 -8.61 -6.24 9.99
C ASP A 142 -8.93 -6.63 11.44
N LEU A 143 -8.79 -5.71 12.40
CA LEU A 143 -9.18 -5.94 13.80
C LEU A 143 -10.72 -6.06 13.94
N GLU A 144 -11.47 -5.20 13.26
CA GLU A 144 -12.93 -5.25 13.26
C GLU A 144 -13.45 -6.54 12.63
N ASP A 145 -12.90 -6.92 11.48
CA ASP A 145 -13.20 -8.17 10.79
C ASP A 145 -12.83 -9.39 11.66
N GLY A 146 -11.71 -9.33 12.38
CA GLY A 146 -11.31 -10.36 13.35
C GLY A 146 -12.34 -10.58 14.45
N ILE A 147 -12.98 -9.51 14.95
CA ILE A 147 -14.07 -9.63 15.93
C ILE A 147 -15.33 -10.22 15.26
N ILE A 148 -15.69 -9.75 14.05
CA ILE A 148 -16.87 -10.25 13.31
C ILE A 148 -16.74 -11.75 13.00
N LEU A 149 -15.54 -12.20 12.67
CA LEU A 149 -15.24 -13.62 12.38
C LEU A 149 -15.02 -14.47 13.64
N ASN A 150 -15.16 -13.89 14.84
CA ASN A 150 -14.87 -14.53 16.14
C ASN A 150 -13.42 -15.07 16.28
N MET A 151 -12.47 -14.44 15.58
CA MET A 151 -11.04 -14.71 15.73
C MET A 151 -10.41 -13.87 16.83
N LEU A 152 -10.98 -12.68 17.09
CA LEU A 152 -10.59 -11.75 18.15
C LEU A 152 -11.80 -11.45 19.03
N SER A 153 -11.56 -11.12 20.30
CA SER A 153 -12.58 -10.56 21.19
C SER A 153 -12.56 -9.03 21.18
N TYR A 154 -13.69 -8.42 21.53
CA TYR A 154 -13.76 -6.96 21.70
C TYR A 154 -12.74 -6.46 22.74
N GLU A 155 -12.57 -7.22 23.82
CA GLU A 155 -11.68 -6.92 24.95
C GLU A 155 -10.19 -6.94 24.54
N GLU A 156 -9.82 -7.69 23.50
CA GLU A 156 -8.45 -7.68 22.94
C GLU A 156 -8.23 -6.44 22.07
N VAL A 157 -9.25 -5.97 21.36
CA VAL A 157 -9.14 -4.89 20.37
C VAL A 157 -9.36 -3.50 20.98
N GLU A 158 -10.28 -3.34 21.93
CA GLU A 158 -10.60 -2.05 22.56
C GLU A 158 -9.37 -1.31 23.10
N PRO A 159 -8.43 -1.95 23.83
CA PRO A 159 -7.24 -1.26 24.34
C PRO A 159 -6.36 -0.67 23.23
N ILE A 160 -6.27 -1.34 22.07
CA ILE A 160 -5.48 -0.84 20.94
C ILE A 160 -6.10 0.44 20.39
N PHE A 161 -7.42 0.48 20.24
CA PHE A 161 -8.10 1.68 19.77
C PHE A 161 -8.01 2.83 20.78
N LEU A 162 -8.09 2.52 22.08
CA LEU A 162 -7.91 3.53 23.13
C LEU A 162 -6.48 4.09 23.14
N ASP A 163 -5.47 3.24 23.00
CA ASP A 163 -4.07 3.66 22.86
C ASP A 163 -3.89 4.58 21.64
N LEU A 164 -4.48 4.22 20.48
CA LEU A 164 -4.43 5.02 19.26
C LEU A 164 -5.23 6.34 19.37
N ILE A 165 -6.26 6.43 20.20
CA ILE A 165 -6.96 7.68 20.47
C ILE A 165 -6.10 8.58 21.38
N GLY A 166 -5.43 8.02 22.38
CA GLY A 166 -4.64 8.76 23.36
C GLY A 166 -5.42 9.92 23.96
N ASP A 167 -4.77 11.06 24.10
CA ASP A 167 -5.40 12.29 24.66
C ASP A 167 -6.34 13.01 23.66
N TYR A 168 -6.52 12.50 22.45
CA TYR A 168 -7.34 13.14 21.41
C TYR A 168 -8.85 13.07 21.69
N GLY A 169 -9.29 12.19 22.59
CA GLY A 169 -10.69 12.07 23.02
C GLY A 169 -10.84 12.28 24.52
N LYS A 170 -11.66 13.22 24.93
CA LYS A 170 -12.00 13.36 26.34
C LYS A 170 -12.76 12.13 26.83
N PRO A 171 -12.40 11.51 27.99
CA PRO A 171 -13.09 10.34 28.52
C PRO A 171 -14.61 10.52 28.67
N SER A 172 -15.08 11.77 28.92
CA SER A 172 -16.51 12.11 29.01
C SER A 172 -17.29 11.94 27.71
N GLU A 173 -16.61 11.97 26.55
CA GLU A 173 -17.23 11.75 25.24
C GLU A 173 -17.30 10.25 24.87
N LEU A 174 -16.54 9.40 25.55
CA LEU A 174 -16.60 7.93 25.47
C LEU A 174 -17.80 7.34 26.23
N ALA A 175 -18.41 8.11 27.12
CA ALA A 175 -19.56 7.71 27.95
C ALA A 175 -20.89 7.74 27.17
N MET A 176 -20.89 7.48 25.87
CA MET A 176 -22.15 7.31 25.13
C MET A 176 -22.82 5.98 25.50
N PRO A 177 -24.15 5.93 25.58
CA PRO A 177 -24.90 4.73 25.94
C PRO A 177 -24.91 3.73 24.80
N PHE A 178 -23.75 3.26 24.36
CA PHE A 178 -23.67 2.19 23.39
C PHE A 178 -24.10 0.87 24.04
N THR A 179 -25.04 0.20 23.44
CA THR A 179 -25.61 -1.05 23.93
C THR A 179 -24.92 -2.29 23.36
N THR A 180 -24.23 -2.16 22.21
CA THR A 180 -23.58 -3.28 21.52
C THR A 180 -22.09 -2.99 21.29
N TRP A 181 -21.27 -4.05 21.22
CA TRP A 181 -19.87 -3.94 20.91
C TRP A 181 -19.63 -3.33 19.51
N GLN A 182 -20.52 -3.63 18.53
CA GLN A 182 -20.44 -3.06 17.19
C GLN A 182 -20.53 -1.52 17.21
N GLN A 183 -21.45 -0.99 18.00
CA GLN A 183 -21.60 0.47 18.14
C GLN A 183 -20.36 1.08 18.83
N LYS A 184 -19.82 0.41 19.83
CA LYS A 184 -18.61 0.85 20.54
C LYS A 184 -17.42 0.89 19.61
N ILE A 185 -17.14 -0.21 18.88
CA ILE A 185 -15.98 -0.29 17.97
C ILE A 185 -16.08 0.73 16.83
N ALA A 186 -17.28 0.94 16.26
CA ALA A 186 -17.51 1.93 15.22
C ALA A 186 -17.23 3.36 15.72
N ALA A 187 -17.62 3.68 16.94
CA ALA A 187 -17.35 4.98 17.56
C ALA A 187 -15.85 5.17 17.84
N LEU A 188 -15.18 4.15 18.39
CA LEU A 188 -13.73 4.17 18.61
C LEU A 188 -12.97 4.33 17.29
N ARG A 189 -13.31 3.53 16.27
CA ARG A 189 -12.73 3.63 14.92
C ARG A 189 -12.84 5.05 14.35
N GLY A 190 -14.02 5.66 14.43
CA GLY A 190 -14.19 7.03 13.92
C GLY A 190 -13.25 8.04 14.58
N ARG A 191 -12.98 7.91 15.87
CA ARG A 191 -12.05 8.78 16.60
C ARG A 191 -10.59 8.49 16.27
N VAL A 192 -10.21 7.22 16.21
CA VAL A 192 -8.88 6.80 15.78
C VAL A 192 -8.61 7.35 14.38
N MET A 193 -9.52 7.11 13.41
CA MET A 193 -9.36 7.61 12.05
C MET A 193 -9.20 9.12 12.01
N LYS A 194 -10.00 9.87 12.78
CA LYS A 194 -9.86 11.33 12.82
C LYS A 194 -8.46 11.74 13.29
N ARG A 195 -7.97 11.19 14.39
CA ARG A 195 -6.62 11.47 14.89
C ARG A 195 -5.55 11.13 13.84
N LEU A 196 -5.63 9.94 13.26
CA LEU A 196 -4.64 9.48 12.28
C LEU A 196 -4.62 10.36 11.03
N VAL A 197 -5.78 10.79 10.53
CA VAL A 197 -5.88 11.73 9.40
C VAL A 197 -5.24 13.07 9.75
N ASP A 198 -5.51 13.62 10.93
CA ASP A 198 -4.93 14.90 11.38
C ASP A 198 -3.40 14.82 11.52
N GLU A 199 -2.87 13.72 12.07
CA GLU A 199 -1.43 13.48 12.19
C GLU A 199 -0.74 13.30 10.83
N VAL A 200 -1.31 12.46 9.96
CA VAL A 200 -0.76 12.21 8.62
C VAL A 200 -0.78 13.47 7.76
N THR A 201 -1.85 14.26 7.80
CA THR A 201 -1.91 15.52 7.05
C THR A 201 -0.92 16.55 7.58
N THR A 202 -0.71 16.58 8.89
CA THR A 202 0.31 17.42 9.53
C THR A 202 1.72 16.99 9.12
N ALA A 203 2.01 15.69 9.16
CA ALA A 203 3.29 15.13 8.72
C ALA A 203 3.55 15.41 7.23
N PHE A 204 2.54 15.24 6.38
CA PHE A 204 2.64 15.55 4.95
C PHE A 204 2.96 17.03 4.72
N ALA A 205 2.25 17.94 5.37
CA ALA A 205 2.49 19.38 5.25
C ALA A 205 3.89 19.78 5.75
N LYS A 206 4.33 19.18 6.85
CA LYS A 206 5.65 19.46 7.44
C LYS A 206 6.79 19.00 6.54
N HIS A 207 6.65 17.87 5.88
CA HIS A 207 7.68 17.22 5.07
C HIS A 207 7.47 17.40 3.55
N HIS A 208 6.68 18.40 3.13
CA HIS A 208 6.35 18.58 1.71
C HIS A 208 7.58 18.81 0.81
N PHE A 209 8.63 19.49 1.31
CA PHE A 209 9.86 19.71 0.54
C PHE A 209 10.63 18.40 0.29
N GLU A 210 10.76 17.56 1.32
CA GLU A 210 11.40 16.25 1.21
C GLU A 210 10.61 15.30 0.31
N ILE A 211 9.27 15.39 0.34
CA ILE A 211 8.38 14.65 -0.55
C ILE A 211 8.58 15.09 -2.00
N LEU A 212 8.52 16.40 -2.27
CA LEU A 212 8.67 16.95 -3.62
C LEU A 212 10.09 16.73 -4.19
N SER A 213 11.11 16.74 -3.35
CA SER A 213 12.50 16.47 -3.75
C SER A 213 12.82 14.96 -3.83
N GLY A 214 11.85 14.06 -3.57
CA GLY A 214 12.04 12.60 -3.58
C GLY A 214 12.96 12.09 -2.46
N GLN A 215 13.22 12.90 -1.43
CA GLN A 215 14.15 12.57 -0.35
C GLN A 215 13.47 11.92 0.85
N LEU A 216 12.13 12.02 0.97
CA LEU A 216 11.41 11.39 2.07
C LEU A 216 11.52 9.87 1.98
N LYS A 217 12.06 9.25 3.02
CA LYS A 217 12.22 7.79 3.13
C LYS A 217 11.07 7.19 3.94
N GLY A 218 10.68 5.97 3.59
CA GLY A 218 9.64 5.24 4.33
C GLY A 218 8.22 5.76 4.08
N SER A 219 7.33 5.59 5.06
CA SER A 219 5.92 6.01 5.01
C SER A 219 5.68 7.24 5.89
N LEU A 220 4.56 7.95 5.66
CA LEU A 220 4.18 9.11 6.50
C LEU A 220 3.91 8.73 7.95
N LEU A 221 3.48 7.51 8.23
CA LEU A 221 3.23 7.07 9.60
C LEU A 221 4.49 7.13 10.48
N GLN A 222 5.68 6.96 9.90
CA GLN A 222 6.96 7.08 10.60
C GLN A 222 7.30 8.53 11.02
N TYR A 223 6.58 9.50 10.49
CA TYR A 223 6.73 10.93 10.81
C TYR A 223 5.58 11.48 11.67
N CYS A 224 4.64 10.62 12.05
CA CYS A 224 3.60 10.91 13.05
C CYS A 224 4.14 10.75 14.48
N SER A 225 3.28 10.97 15.47
CA SER A 225 3.63 10.76 16.88
C SER A 225 4.04 9.30 17.13
N PRO A 226 5.06 9.02 17.97
CA PRO A 226 5.58 7.66 18.18
C PRO A 226 4.56 6.64 18.66
N ASP A 227 3.56 7.07 19.41
CA ASP A 227 2.47 6.23 19.88
C ASP A 227 1.56 5.75 18.74
N ILE A 228 1.45 6.51 17.66
CA ILE A 228 0.70 6.12 16.45
C ILE A 228 1.43 4.99 15.71
N GLU A 229 2.72 5.14 15.42
CA GLU A 229 3.50 4.09 14.75
C GLU A 229 3.43 2.78 15.56
N TYR A 230 3.68 2.87 16.87
CA TYR A 230 3.58 1.72 17.77
C TYR A 230 2.18 1.09 17.81
N GLY A 231 1.12 1.90 17.89
CA GLY A 231 -0.26 1.42 17.93
C GLY A 231 -0.71 0.75 16.62
N ILE A 232 -0.32 1.29 15.48
CA ILE A 232 -0.57 0.71 14.15
C ILE A 232 0.17 -0.63 14.01
N ASP A 233 1.42 -0.71 14.42
CA ASP A 233 2.20 -1.96 14.37
C ASP A 233 1.61 -3.01 15.31
N LYS A 234 1.17 -2.63 16.51
CA LYS A 234 0.47 -3.52 17.46
C LYS A 234 -0.82 -4.06 16.85
N ALA A 235 -1.61 -3.21 16.17
CA ALA A 235 -2.83 -3.61 15.47
C ALA A 235 -2.54 -4.63 14.38
N LYS A 236 -1.57 -4.33 13.50
CA LYS A 236 -1.15 -5.23 12.41
C LYS A 236 -0.62 -6.58 12.91
N ASN A 237 0.12 -6.57 14.01
CA ASN A 237 0.67 -7.80 14.59
C ASN A 237 -0.46 -8.68 15.18
N LEU A 238 -1.39 -8.10 15.94
CA LEU A 238 -2.53 -8.85 16.47
C LEU A 238 -3.38 -9.49 15.35
N ALA A 239 -3.62 -8.75 14.26
CA ALA A 239 -4.37 -9.29 13.10
C ALA A 239 -3.64 -10.43 12.36
N ARG A 240 -2.30 -10.48 12.42
CA ARG A 240 -1.50 -11.52 11.75
C ARG A 240 -1.32 -12.80 12.57
N GLU A 241 -1.43 -12.71 13.89
CA GLU A 241 -1.22 -13.83 14.81
C GLU A 241 -2.44 -14.75 14.91
N LYS A 242 -3.58 -14.33 14.39
CA LYS A 242 -4.87 -15.04 14.44
C LYS A 242 -5.32 -15.49 13.04
#